data_591ecb7efa98aeb9c99bef60bf1abf18
#
_entry.id   591ecb7efa98aeb9c99bef60bf1abf18
#
_cell.length_a   1.000
_cell.length_b   1.000
_cell.length_c   1.000
_cell.angle_alpha   90.00
_cell.angle_beta   90.00
_cell.angle_gamma   90.00
#
_symmetry.space_group_name_H-M   'P 1'
#
loop_
_entity.id
_entity.type
_entity.pdbx_description
1 polymer ?
#
loop_
_entity_poly.entity_id
_entity_poly.type
_entity_poly.pdbx_seq_one_letter_code
_entity_poly.pdbx_strand_id
1 'polypeptide(L)'
;MKLFAKQSPSGDGRVFRSGVWSAAIAAAVIVLAVLVNLIVRAIPSRYTEFDLSEAGLYTLSESSRQVADDLTQDVTIYYLAQTGNEDQIISKLLDKYAAQSSHITWELKDPAVYPTFAAQYGAQDLTSGGLILVCGEQSKVLDAAELYDYDYSDYAATGAANVTFDGESRITSAIYQLTSGESRHVYYTTNHGEQTLTSTLTDALESQNLTVSALDLLSQTIPEDCDLLVINDPAQDFSGAGSLVDELGQLRSYLSNGGRVLLLTDSYYSTPNLDAVMAEFGLTRTEGLVVEGDTNHYLNGYPALYLLPDYASTEESTALDGVNTSRRVLLQMAQGITLTETEHVVSDALLVSSDSAYSKPEGYEMTTTEKADGDIAGPFTLAAYARNEDTGAQVIWVNCGNMDNEGIYQVIPGNVTFLQGCAASLAGQESAVLIDSKALEAAPLEVPSIAASTLGLLFVIVLPAALLAVGAVVVVLRRRK
;
A
#
# COMPACT_ATOMS: atom_id res chain seq x y z
N MET A 1 11.49 94.48 -46.54
CA MET A 1 12.19 94.51 -45.23
C MET A 1 11.86 93.20 -44.51
N LYS A 2 12.90 92.48 -44.21
CA LYS A 2 12.90 91.06 -43.87
C LYS A 2 12.50 90.85 -42.39
N LEU A 3 11.58 89.94 -42.14
CA LEU A 3 11.35 89.36 -40.81
C LEU A 3 11.80 87.92 -40.86
N PHE A 4 12.94 87.60 -40.26
CA PHE A 4 13.38 86.25 -39.97
C PHE A 4 12.83 85.90 -38.56
N ALA A 5 11.89 84.98 -38.50
CA ALA A 5 11.49 84.35 -37.25
C ALA A 5 12.43 83.16 -36.99
N LYS A 6 13.11 83.21 -35.87
CA LYS A 6 14.05 82.23 -35.37
C LYS A 6 13.23 81.06 -34.76
N GLN A 7 13.18 79.91 -35.43
CA GLN A 7 12.65 78.65 -34.84
C GLN A 7 13.63 78.14 -33.79
N SER A 8 13.18 77.96 -32.63
CA SER A 8 13.89 77.33 -31.50
C SER A 8 13.73 75.77 -31.57
N PRO A 9 14.81 75.00 -31.62
CA PRO A 9 14.77 73.56 -31.60
C PRO A 9 14.83 73.07 -30.15
N SER A 10 13.71 72.86 -29.45
CA SER A 10 13.75 72.41 -28.06
C SER A 10 12.66 71.38 -27.68
N GLY A 11 11.93 70.83 -28.66
CA GLY A 11 10.89 69.83 -28.38
C GLY A 11 11.35 68.37 -28.57
N ASP A 12 12.12 68.07 -29.59
CA ASP A 12 12.40 66.66 -30.03
C ASP A 12 13.35 65.86 -29.11
N GLY A 13 14.31 66.54 -28.48
CA GLY A 13 15.29 65.84 -27.62
C GLY A 13 14.70 65.32 -26.31
N ARG A 14 13.64 65.93 -25.75
CA ARG A 14 12.98 65.44 -24.52
C ARG A 14 12.06 64.29 -24.80
N VAL A 15 11.32 64.28 -25.89
CA VAL A 15 10.41 63.22 -26.29
C VAL A 15 11.21 61.99 -26.68
N PHE A 16 12.32 62.16 -27.46
CA PHE A 16 13.21 61.02 -27.80
C PHE A 16 13.87 60.41 -26.56
N ARG A 17 14.36 61.19 -25.61
CA ARG A 17 14.94 60.71 -24.35
C ARG A 17 13.91 60.00 -23.48
N SER A 18 12.69 60.46 -23.39
CA SER A 18 11.61 59.77 -22.63
C SER A 18 11.21 58.46 -23.31
N GLY A 19 11.20 58.39 -24.64
CA GLY A 19 10.93 57.18 -25.40
C GLY A 19 12.02 56.08 -25.20
N VAL A 20 13.29 56.49 -25.23
CA VAL A 20 14.43 55.58 -24.98
C VAL A 20 14.40 55.05 -23.55
N TRP A 21 14.10 55.88 -22.54
CA TRP A 21 13.94 55.45 -21.14
C TRP A 21 12.76 54.50 -20.98
N SER A 22 11.63 54.76 -21.60
CA SER A 22 10.47 53.86 -21.57
C SER A 22 10.79 52.46 -22.23
N ALA A 23 11.50 52.51 -23.37
CA ALA A 23 11.92 51.27 -24.03
C ALA A 23 12.95 50.47 -23.19
N ALA A 24 13.89 51.17 -22.53
CA ALA A 24 14.87 50.55 -21.65
C ALA A 24 14.21 49.94 -20.41
N ILE A 25 13.24 50.61 -19.82
CA ILE A 25 12.45 50.06 -18.68
C ILE A 25 11.63 48.83 -19.13
N ALA A 26 10.97 48.91 -20.29
CA ALA A 26 10.23 47.78 -20.83
C ALA A 26 11.13 46.55 -21.08
N ALA A 27 12.31 46.78 -21.68
CA ALA A 27 13.32 45.75 -21.90
C ALA A 27 13.81 45.16 -20.55
N ALA A 28 14.07 46.00 -19.55
CA ALA A 28 14.46 45.54 -18.20
C ALA A 28 13.39 44.72 -17.53
N VAL A 29 12.10 45.09 -17.65
CA VAL A 29 10.96 44.30 -17.10
C VAL A 29 10.86 42.94 -17.81
N ILE A 30 11.01 42.90 -19.13
CA ILE A 30 11.03 41.64 -19.89
C ILE A 30 12.17 40.75 -19.43
N VAL A 31 13.39 41.28 -19.32
CA VAL A 31 14.56 40.55 -18.83
C VAL A 31 14.33 40.05 -17.40
N LEU A 32 13.77 40.87 -16.52
CA LEU A 32 13.44 40.47 -15.14
C LEU A 32 12.39 39.36 -15.12
N ALA A 33 11.34 39.46 -15.94
CA ALA A 33 10.33 38.43 -16.07
C ALA A 33 10.89 37.09 -16.55
N VAL A 34 11.80 37.13 -17.52
CA VAL A 34 12.52 35.93 -18.00
C VAL A 34 13.43 35.36 -16.92
N LEU A 35 14.18 36.21 -16.20
CA LEU A 35 15.02 35.75 -15.08
C LEU A 35 14.20 35.13 -13.94
N VAL A 36 13.09 35.74 -13.56
CA VAL A 36 12.17 35.17 -12.54
C VAL A 36 11.63 33.84 -13.01
N ASN A 37 11.22 33.70 -14.26
CA ASN A 37 10.74 32.44 -14.82
C ASN A 37 11.85 31.36 -14.82
N LEU A 38 13.09 31.72 -15.18
CA LEU A 38 14.23 30.80 -15.12
C LEU A 38 14.56 30.37 -13.69
N ILE A 39 14.48 31.31 -12.71
CA ILE A 39 14.69 31.01 -11.30
C ILE A 39 13.61 30.06 -10.80
N VAL A 40 12.32 30.35 -11.10
CA VAL A 40 11.21 29.48 -10.69
C VAL A 40 11.35 28.07 -11.28
N ARG A 41 11.78 27.96 -12.55
CA ARG A 41 12.04 26.65 -13.18
C ARG A 41 13.25 25.92 -12.61
N ALA A 42 14.20 26.63 -12.01
CA ALA A 42 15.39 26.05 -11.38
C ALA A 42 15.11 25.61 -9.92
N ILE A 43 13.98 26.01 -9.33
CA ILE A 43 13.59 25.54 -8.01
C ILE A 43 13.12 24.09 -8.16
N PRO A 44 13.66 23.14 -7.37
CA PRO A 44 13.20 21.77 -7.38
C PRO A 44 11.68 21.67 -7.15
N SER A 45 11.01 20.76 -7.85
CA SER A 45 9.56 20.59 -7.83
C SER A 45 9.02 20.35 -6.42
N ARG A 46 9.81 19.76 -5.52
CA ARG A 46 9.46 19.58 -4.10
C ARG A 46 9.09 20.87 -3.34
N TYR A 47 9.48 22.05 -3.85
CA TYR A 47 9.18 23.36 -3.24
C TYR A 47 8.13 24.15 -4.02
N THR A 48 7.81 23.76 -5.23
CA THR A 48 6.91 24.51 -6.12
C THR A 48 5.64 23.78 -6.48
N GLU A 49 5.59 22.45 -6.27
CA GLU A 49 4.42 21.62 -6.52
C GLU A 49 3.86 21.14 -5.18
N PHE A 50 2.62 21.51 -4.91
CA PHE A 50 1.88 21.06 -3.75
C PHE A 50 0.91 19.98 -4.21
N ASP A 51 0.97 18.81 -3.58
CA ASP A 51 -0.01 17.76 -3.77
C ASP A 51 -1.32 18.22 -3.12
N LEU A 52 -2.35 18.34 -3.93
CA LEU A 52 -3.70 18.72 -3.50
C LEU A 52 -4.65 17.51 -3.53
N SER A 53 -4.15 16.32 -3.87
CA SER A 53 -4.93 15.09 -3.78
C SER A 53 -5.10 14.70 -2.31
N GLU A 54 -6.30 14.28 -1.91
CA GLU A 54 -6.60 13.86 -0.55
C GLU A 54 -5.76 12.63 -0.16
N ALA A 55 -5.54 11.74 -1.11
CA ALA A 55 -4.75 10.52 -0.93
C ALA A 55 -3.23 10.71 -1.07
N GLY A 56 -2.74 11.95 -1.32
CA GLY A 56 -1.32 12.20 -1.51
C GLY A 56 -0.70 11.47 -2.71
N LEU A 57 -1.42 11.38 -3.84
CA LEU A 57 -1.02 10.64 -5.05
C LEU A 57 0.37 11.02 -5.57
N TYR A 58 0.77 12.27 -5.36
CA TYR A 58 2.02 12.84 -5.86
C TYR A 58 3.04 13.12 -4.75
N THR A 59 2.86 12.53 -3.57
CA THR A 59 3.76 12.67 -2.42
C THR A 59 4.27 11.31 -2.01
N LEU A 60 5.58 11.14 -1.87
CA LEU A 60 6.16 9.90 -1.34
C LEU A 60 5.85 9.77 0.15
N SER A 61 5.48 8.56 0.57
CA SER A 61 5.36 8.17 1.97
C SER A 61 6.71 8.30 2.70
N GLU A 62 6.68 8.27 4.02
CA GLU A 62 7.90 8.28 4.83
C GLU A 62 8.77 7.07 4.51
N SER A 63 8.16 5.89 4.38
CA SER A 63 8.83 4.64 4.02
C SER A 63 9.53 4.71 2.66
N SER A 64 8.85 5.23 1.62
CA SER A 64 9.47 5.43 0.31
C SER A 64 10.65 6.39 0.34
N ARG A 65 10.52 7.46 1.12
CA ARG A 65 11.61 8.44 1.28
C ARG A 65 12.81 7.82 1.98
N GLN A 66 12.58 7.07 3.05
CA GLN A 66 13.65 6.40 3.78
C GLN A 66 14.41 5.41 2.90
N VAL A 67 13.68 4.54 2.16
CA VAL A 67 14.32 3.61 1.20
C VAL A 67 15.13 4.36 0.16
N ALA A 68 14.60 5.46 -0.39
CA ALA A 68 15.31 6.25 -1.40
C ALA A 68 16.53 7.00 -0.84
N ASP A 69 16.46 7.49 0.41
CA ASP A 69 17.55 8.22 1.07
C ASP A 69 18.69 7.28 1.51
N ASP A 70 18.38 6.03 1.87
CA ASP A 70 19.35 5.04 2.32
C ASP A 70 20.08 4.33 1.15
N LEU A 71 19.75 4.66 -0.11
CA LEU A 71 20.38 4.05 -1.28
C LEU A 71 21.87 4.38 -1.39
N THR A 72 22.65 3.34 -1.60
CA THR A 72 24.10 3.42 -1.89
C THR A 72 24.45 2.95 -3.30
N GLN A 73 23.48 2.36 -4.01
CA GLN A 73 23.61 1.82 -5.35
C GLN A 73 22.70 2.57 -6.31
N ASP A 74 23.13 2.71 -7.58
CA ASP A 74 22.34 3.38 -8.58
C ASP A 74 21.23 2.48 -9.14
N VAL A 75 20.01 3.01 -9.16
CA VAL A 75 18.83 2.35 -9.72
C VAL A 75 18.33 3.15 -10.92
N THR A 76 18.17 2.48 -12.05
CA THR A 76 17.58 3.06 -13.25
C THR A 76 16.20 2.45 -13.49
N ILE A 77 15.19 3.29 -13.60
CA ILE A 77 13.80 2.86 -13.86
C ILE A 77 13.46 3.17 -15.32
N TYR A 78 13.18 2.15 -16.11
CA TYR A 78 12.71 2.30 -17.48
C TYR A 78 11.18 2.23 -17.49
N TYR A 79 10.55 3.31 -17.91
CA TYR A 79 9.11 3.38 -18.08
C TYR A 79 8.73 3.07 -19.52
N LEU A 80 8.00 1.99 -19.75
CA LEU A 80 7.56 1.56 -21.06
C LEU A 80 6.24 2.21 -21.44
N ALA A 81 6.25 3.30 -22.18
CA ALA A 81 5.04 3.94 -22.65
C ALA A 81 5.29 4.59 -24.03
N GLN A 82 4.21 4.70 -24.80
CA GLN A 82 4.26 5.44 -26.07
C GLN A 82 4.44 6.92 -25.77
N THR A 83 5.39 7.55 -26.47
CA THR A 83 5.70 8.99 -26.31
C THR A 83 4.45 9.86 -26.53
N GLY A 84 4.09 10.65 -25.52
CA GLY A 84 2.92 11.54 -25.51
C GLY A 84 1.62 10.85 -25.03
N ASN A 85 1.70 9.60 -24.61
CA ASN A 85 0.58 8.84 -24.05
C ASN A 85 0.97 8.19 -22.70
N GLU A 86 1.92 8.81 -22.00
CA GLU A 86 2.39 8.37 -20.68
C GLU A 86 1.30 8.60 -19.63
N ASP A 87 1.18 7.67 -18.68
CA ASP A 87 0.39 7.92 -17.49
C ASP A 87 1.06 9.00 -16.63
N GLN A 88 0.29 10.05 -16.32
CA GLN A 88 0.80 11.20 -15.58
C GLN A 88 1.04 10.88 -14.09
N ILE A 89 0.30 9.94 -13.50
CA ILE A 89 0.49 9.54 -12.10
C ILE A 89 1.84 8.85 -11.99
N ILE A 90 2.11 7.88 -12.86
CA ILE A 90 3.37 7.14 -12.90
C ILE A 90 4.54 8.09 -13.17
N SER A 91 4.46 8.92 -14.23
CA SER A 91 5.52 9.84 -14.60
C SER A 91 5.90 10.80 -13.47
N LYS A 92 4.90 11.38 -12.79
CA LYS A 92 5.13 12.28 -11.66
C LYS A 92 5.67 11.55 -10.44
N LEU A 93 5.23 10.33 -10.19
CA LEU A 93 5.78 9.51 -9.11
C LEU A 93 7.28 9.22 -9.36
N LEU A 94 7.64 8.84 -10.57
CA LEU A 94 9.05 8.63 -10.96
C LEU A 94 9.89 9.91 -10.82
N ASP A 95 9.33 11.08 -11.18
CA ASP A 95 9.98 12.37 -10.94
C ASP A 95 10.23 12.62 -9.44
N LYS A 96 9.30 12.20 -8.55
CA LYS A 96 9.49 12.35 -7.10
C LYS A 96 10.60 11.45 -6.57
N TYR A 97 10.69 10.20 -7.03
CA TYR A 97 11.82 9.33 -6.68
C TYR A 97 13.15 9.89 -7.14
N ALA A 98 13.24 10.33 -8.39
CA ALA A 98 14.47 10.94 -8.92
C ALA A 98 14.85 12.27 -8.23
N ALA A 99 13.86 13.01 -7.69
CA ALA A 99 14.10 14.21 -6.90
C ALA A 99 14.49 13.91 -5.46
N GLN A 100 14.08 12.74 -4.91
CA GLN A 100 14.39 12.32 -3.55
C GLN A 100 15.81 11.81 -3.44
N SER A 101 16.27 10.97 -4.37
CA SER A 101 17.62 10.38 -4.34
C SER A 101 18.39 10.61 -5.63
N SER A 102 19.67 11.01 -5.51
CA SER A 102 20.56 11.10 -6.66
C SER A 102 20.94 9.74 -7.27
N HIS A 103 20.67 8.64 -6.53
CA HIS A 103 20.88 7.27 -6.99
C HIS A 103 19.72 6.74 -7.84
N ILE A 104 18.60 7.47 -7.93
CA ILE A 104 17.45 7.05 -8.74
C ILE A 104 17.37 7.92 -10.00
N THR A 105 17.36 7.24 -11.15
CA THR A 105 17.11 7.87 -12.45
C THR A 105 16.03 7.11 -13.20
N TRP A 106 15.27 7.79 -14.04
CA TRP A 106 14.31 7.11 -14.89
C TRP A 106 14.35 7.60 -16.35
N GLU A 107 13.96 6.71 -17.26
CA GLU A 107 13.92 6.97 -18.69
C GLU A 107 12.66 6.40 -19.33
N LEU A 108 12.02 7.18 -20.19
CA LEU A 108 10.93 6.69 -21.04
C LEU A 108 11.49 5.82 -22.17
N LYS A 109 10.95 4.63 -22.35
CA LYS A 109 11.25 3.74 -23.47
C LYS A 109 9.97 3.48 -24.26
N ASP A 110 9.86 4.09 -25.43
CA ASP A 110 8.73 3.90 -26.32
C ASP A 110 8.84 2.52 -27.01
N PRO A 111 7.88 1.58 -26.77
CA PRO A 111 7.94 0.25 -27.38
C PRO A 111 7.88 0.26 -28.92
N ALA A 112 7.31 1.31 -29.51
CA ALA A 112 7.29 1.46 -30.97
C ALA A 112 8.68 1.82 -31.53
N VAL A 113 9.52 2.48 -30.73
CA VAL A 113 10.89 2.85 -31.09
C VAL A 113 11.90 1.77 -30.67
N TYR A 114 11.65 1.14 -29.52
CA TYR A 114 12.53 0.12 -28.91
C TYR A 114 11.82 -1.22 -28.68
N PRO A 115 11.37 -1.91 -29.74
CA PRO A 115 10.48 -3.10 -29.61
C PRO A 115 11.13 -4.31 -28.93
N THR A 116 12.46 -4.37 -28.86
CA THR A 116 13.19 -5.49 -28.23
C THR A 116 13.77 -5.12 -26.87
N PHE A 117 13.51 -3.93 -26.36
CA PHE A 117 14.12 -3.46 -25.13
C PHE A 117 13.69 -4.30 -23.91
N ALA A 118 12.38 -4.50 -23.74
CA ALA A 118 11.84 -5.28 -22.62
C ALA A 118 12.33 -6.75 -22.64
N ALA A 119 12.50 -7.33 -23.82
CA ALA A 119 13.00 -8.71 -23.97
C ALA A 119 14.39 -8.95 -23.37
N GLN A 120 15.23 -7.91 -23.24
CA GLN A 120 16.55 -7.99 -22.62
C GLN A 120 16.48 -8.28 -21.12
N TYR A 121 15.33 -7.99 -20.50
CA TYR A 121 15.04 -8.17 -19.09
C TYR A 121 14.03 -9.31 -18.85
N GLY A 122 13.81 -10.17 -19.85
CA GLY A 122 12.85 -11.29 -19.75
C GLY A 122 11.38 -10.86 -19.82
N ALA A 123 11.09 -9.60 -20.19
CA ALA A 123 9.77 -9.00 -20.16
C ALA A 123 9.16 -8.88 -21.56
N GLN A 124 9.10 -9.99 -22.33
CA GLN A 124 8.59 -9.98 -23.71
C GLN A 124 7.10 -9.61 -23.77
N ASP A 125 6.35 -9.99 -22.76
CA ASP A 125 4.88 -9.80 -22.69
C ASP A 125 4.50 -8.52 -21.93
N LEU A 126 5.48 -7.70 -21.49
CA LEU A 126 5.21 -6.49 -20.73
C LEU A 126 4.39 -5.50 -21.54
N THR A 127 3.23 -5.13 -20.99
CA THR A 127 2.31 -4.21 -21.62
C THR A 127 2.80 -2.75 -21.53
N SER A 128 2.25 -1.87 -22.37
CA SER A 128 2.50 -0.44 -22.26
C SER A 128 2.01 0.09 -20.89
N GLY A 129 2.86 0.81 -20.20
CA GLY A 129 2.62 1.30 -18.85
C GLY A 129 3.45 0.60 -17.77
N GLY A 130 4.09 -0.54 -18.10
CA GLY A 130 4.94 -1.27 -17.18
C GLY A 130 6.29 -0.62 -16.94
N LEU A 131 6.97 -1.04 -15.87
CA LEU A 131 8.26 -0.53 -15.43
C LEU A 131 9.30 -1.64 -15.40
N ILE A 132 10.55 -1.29 -15.72
CA ILE A 132 11.71 -2.17 -15.51
C ILE A 132 12.71 -1.42 -14.65
N LEU A 133 12.95 -1.91 -13.44
CA LEU A 133 13.93 -1.36 -12.51
C LEU A 133 15.23 -2.16 -12.66
N VAL A 134 16.36 -1.48 -12.69
CA VAL A 134 17.67 -2.10 -12.88
C VAL A 134 18.65 -1.55 -11.86
N CYS A 135 19.34 -2.45 -11.14
CA CYS A 135 20.45 -2.15 -10.24
C CYS A 135 21.60 -3.10 -10.52
N GLY A 136 22.68 -2.58 -11.10
CA GLY A 136 23.82 -3.40 -11.56
C GLY A 136 23.39 -4.45 -12.59
N GLU A 137 23.56 -5.74 -12.27
CA GLU A 137 23.16 -6.86 -13.12
C GLU A 137 21.75 -7.39 -12.82
N GLN A 138 21.12 -6.93 -11.73
CA GLN A 138 19.78 -7.34 -11.31
C GLN A 138 18.71 -6.44 -11.94
N SER A 139 17.55 -7.03 -12.21
CA SER A 139 16.40 -6.29 -12.70
C SER A 139 15.10 -6.85 -12.12
N LYS A 140 14.12 -5.97 -11.94
CA LYS A 140 12.74 -6.32 -11.58
C LYS A 140 11.78 -5.69 -12.58
N VAL A 141 10.83 -6.47 -13.03
CA VAL A 141 9.78 -6.04 -13.96
C VAL A 141 8.49 -5.88 -13.17
N LEU A 142 7.78 -4.80 -13.42
CA LEU A 142 6.44 -4.52 -12.87
C LEU A 142 5.49 -4.30 -14.06
N ASP A 143 4.46 -5.12 -14.18
CA ASP A 143 3.44 -4.89 -15.21
C ASP A 143 2.56 -3.69 -14.84
N ALA A 144 2.00 -3.01 -15.84
CA ALA A 144 1.07 -1.91 -15.64
C ALA A 144 -0.15 -2.30 -14.79
N ALA A 145 -0.61 -3.53 -14.92
CA ALA A 145 -1.73 -4.04 -14.14
C ALA A 145 -1.42 -4.17 -12.64
N GLU A 146 -0.16 -4.40 -12.27
CA GLU A 146 0.28 -4.50 -10.88
C GLU A 146 0.35 -3.14 -10.17
N LEU A 147 0.37 -2.04 -10.93
CA LEU A 147 0.42 -0.68 -10.38
C LEU A 147 -0.95 -0.15 -9.94
N TYR A 148 -2.03 -0.86 -10.27
CA TYR A 148 -3.39 -0.50 -9.93
C TYR A 148 -4.09 -1.68 -9.29
N ASP A 149 -4.88 -1.41 -8.27
CA ASP A 149 -5.65 -2.42 -7.58
C ASP A 149 -7.14 -2.13 -7.68
N TYR A 150 -7.93 -3.17 -7.90
CA TYR A 150 -9.37 -3.10 -8.17
C TYR A 150 -10.14 -3.83 -7.07
N ASP A 151 -10.80 -3.09 -6.19
CA ASP A 151 -11.65 -3.63 -5.15
C ASP A 151 -13.11 -3.64 -5.61
N TYR A 152 -13.70 -4.83 -5.68
CA TYR A 152 -15.08 -5.07 -6.09
C TYR A 152 -16.03 -5.31 -4.90
N SER A 153 -15.58 -5.13 -3.65
CA SER A 153 -16.37 -5.40 -2.44
C SER A 153 -17.71 -4.66 -2.41
N ASP A 154 -17.74 -3.42 -2.88
CA ASP A 154 -18.93 -2.58 -2.96
C ASP A 154 -19.59 -2.54 -4.35
N TYR A 155 -19.12 -3.35 -5.29
CA TYR A 155 -19.63 -3.33 -6.69
C TYR A 155 -21.13 -3.57 -6.78
N ALA A 156 -21.69 -4.46 -5.94
CA ALA A 156 -23.12 -4.74 -5.92
C ALA A 156 -23.97 -3.53 -5.49
N ALA A 157 -23.40 -2.63 -4.67
CA ALA A 157 -24.07 -1.41 -4.21
C ALA A 157 -23.84 -0.22 -5.13
N THR A 158 -22.64 -0.08 -5.69
CA THR A 158 -22.19 1.10 -6.45
C THR A 158 -22.23 0.90 -7.97
N GLY A 159 -22.13 -0.34 -8.44
CA GLY A 159 -21.98 -0.70 -9.86
C GLY A 159 -20.61 -0.36 -10.44
N ALA A 160 -19.63 -0.05 -9.60
CA ALA A 160 -18.25 0.27 -9.99
C ALA A 160 -17.24 -0.37 -9.02
N ALA A 161 -16.08 -0.76 -9.54
CA ALA A 161 -14.95 -1.15 -8.70
C ALA A 161 -14.31 0.11 -8.11
N ASN A 162 -13.86 0.01 -6.87
CA ASN A 162 -13.00 1.02 -6.27
C ASN A 162 -11.57 0.77 -6.76
N VAL A 163 -10.99 1.73 -7.49
CA VAL A 163 -9.66 1.60 -8.08
C VAL A 163 -8.67 2.41 -7.24
N THR A 164 -7.62 1.75 -6.78
CA THR A 164 -6.53 2.39 -6.04
C THR A 164 -5.21 2.25 -6.79
N PHE A 165 -4.30 3.20 -6.58
CA PHE A 165 -2.98 3.20 -7.17
C PHE A 165 -1.95 2.64 -6.17
N ASP A 166 -1.35 1.51 -6.52
CA ASP A 166 -0.36 0.79 -5.71
C ASP A 166 1.10 0.99 -6.21
N GLY A 167 1.28 1.85 -7.21
CA GLY A 167 2.57 2.03 -7.88
C GLY A 167 3.70 2.47 -6.95
N GLU A 168 3.40 3.24 -5.88
CA GLU A 168 4.44 3.63 -4.91
C GLU A 168 4.95 2.42 -4.13
N SER A 169 4.04 1.58 -3.61
CA SER A 169 4.38 0.36 -2.89
C SER A 169 5.22 -0.57 -3.77
N ARG A 170 4.78 -0.82 -5.01
CA ARG A 170 5.48 -1.70 -5.96
C ARG A 170 6.86 -1.21 -6.33
N ILE A 171 7.01 0.09 -6.63
CA ILE A 171 8.31 0.68 -6.99
C ILE A 171 9.26 0.65 -5.80
N THR A 172 8.81 1.05 -4.59
CA THR A 172 9.65 1.04 -3.39
C THR A 172 10.10 -0.37 -3.03
N SER A 173 9.18 -1.34 -3.09
CA SER A 173 9.49 -2.75 -2.85
C SER A 173 10.52 -3.28 -3.85
N ALA A 174 10.37 -2.95 -5.14
CA ALA A 174 11.32 -3.35 -6.18
C ALA A 174 12.70 -2.71 -5.98
N ILE A 175 12.76 -1.43 -5.60
CA ILE A 175 14.02 -0.75 -5.25
C ILE A 175 14.67 -1.44 -4.05
N TYR A 176 13.92 -1.68 -2.98
CA TYR A 176 14.40 -2.36 -1.77
C TYR A 176 14.93 -3.76 -2.12
N GLN A 177 14.17 -4.55 -2.86
CA GLN A 177 14.56 -5.89 -3.30
C GLN A 177 15.89 -5.89 -4.07
N LEU A 178 16.06 -4.94 -5.00
CA LEU A 178 17.27 -4.86 -5.83
C LEU A 178 18.50 -4.38 -5.06
N THR A 179 18.33 -3.69 -3.92
CA THR A 179 19.43 -2.99 -3.23
C THR A 179 19.75 -3.54 -1.85
N SER A 180 18.79 -4.18 -1.13
CA SER A 180 19.03 -4.74 0.21
C SER A 180 19.88 -6.01 0.21
N GLY A 181 19.87 -6.76 -0.86
CA GLY A 181 20.65 -8.01 -1.01
C GLY A 181 20.24 -9.16 -0.07
N GLU A 182 19.34 -8.91 0.88
CA GLU A 182 18.84 -9.91 1.83
C GLU A 182 17.42 -10.31 1.44
N SER A 183 17.21 -11.56 1.06
CA SER A 183 15.89 -12.18 0.89
C SER A 183 15.57 -12.97 2.15
N ARG A 184 14.33 -12.86 2.65
CA ARG A 184 13.81 -13.70 3.73
C ARG A 184 13.16 -14.94 3.15
N HIS A 185 13.35 -16.08 3.79
CA HIS A 185 12.85 -17.36 3.31
C HIS A 185 11.55 -17.75 4.01
N VAL A 186 10.51 -17.88 3.22
CA VAL A 186 9.19 -18.38 3.63
C VAL A 186 9.02 -19.80 3.13
N TYR A 187 8.81 -20.73 4.03
CA TYR A 187 8.48 -22.10 3.69
C TYR A 187 7.02 -22.38 3.97
N TYR A 188 6.33 -23.07 3.05
CA TYR A 188 4.98 -23.55 3.31
C TYR A 188 4.94 -25.08 3.33
N THR A 189 4.21 -25.63 4.29
CA THR A 189 4.13 -27.09 4.49
C THR A 189 3.32 -27.77 3.40
N THR A 190 3.63 -29.03 3.14
CA THR A 190 2.94 -29.89 2.17
C THR A 190 2.81 -31.31 2.72
N ASN A 191 1.96 -32.14 2.07
CA ASN A 191 1.73 -33.58 2.35
C ASN A 191 0.77 -33.90 3.52
N HIS A 192 0.12 -32.88 4.12
CA HIS A 192 -0.99 -33.08 5.06
C HIS A 192 -2.34 -32.71 4.44
N GLY A 193 -2.40 -32.59 3.10
CA GLY A 193 -3.57 -32.11 2.39
C GLY A 193 -3.78 -30.59 2.50
N GLU A 194 -2.70 -29.88 2.80
CA GLU A 194 -2.69 -28.41 2.81
C GLU A 194 -3.08 -27.86 1.44
N GLN A 195 -3.70 -26.71 1.45
CA GLN A 195 -3.86 -25.94 0.23
C GLN A 195 -2.51 -25.37 -0.19
N THR A 196 -2.14 -25.59 -1.46
CA THR A 196 -0.97 -24.89 -2.04
C THR A 196 -1.24 -23.40 -2.05
N LEU A 197 -0.25 -22.60 -1.68
CA LEU A 197 -0.41 -21.14 -1.76
C LEU A 197 -0.79 -20.75 -3.19
N THR A 198 -1.77 -19.86 -3.29
CA THR A 198 -2.22 -19.33 -4.59
C THR A 198 -1.09 -18.56 -5.27
N SER A 199 -1.14 -18.44 -6.60
CA SER A 199 -0.17 -17.63 -7.34
C SER A 199 -0.23 -16.18 -6.91
N THR A 200 -1.42 -15.65 -6.67
CA THR A 200 -1.62 -14.26 -6.21
C THR A 200 -0.95 -14.01 -4.86
N LEU A 201 -1.08 -14.93 -3.88
CA LEU A 201 -0.40 -14.77 -2.60
C LEU A 201 1.12 -14.96 -2.74
N THR A 202 1.57 -15.94 -3.53
CA THR A 202 3.00 -16.15 -3.76
C THR A 202 3.65 -14.92 -4.38
N ASP A 203 3.05 -14.36 -5.44
CA ASP A 203 3.53 -13.14 -6.10
C ASP A 203 3.52 -11.93 -5.13
N ALA A 204 2.49 -11.84 -4.28
CA ALA A 204 2.41 -10.80 -3.26
C ALA A 204 3.56 -10.92 -2.23
N LEU A 205 3.87 -12.13 -1.75
CA LEU A 205 4.99 -12.38 -0.84
C LEU A 205 6.35 -12.11 -1.51
N GLU A 206 6.53 -12.58 -2.74
CA GLU A 206 7.75 -12.33 -3.51
C GLU A 206 7.95 -10.84 -3.83
N SER A 207 6.86 -10.08 -3.98
CA SER A 207 6.93 -8.62 -4.14
C SER A 207 7.50 -7.92 -2.90
N GLN A 208 7.43 -8.57 -1.74
CA GLN A 208 8.01 -8.11 -0.46
C GLN A 208 9.42 -8.67 -0.21
N ASN A 209 10.13 -9.13 -1.24
CA ASN A 209 11.45 -9.74 -1.11
C ASN A 209 11.47 -11.00 -0.22
N LEU A 210 10.36 -11.76 -0.21
CA LEU A 210 10.25 -13.03 0.46
C LEU A 210 10.43 -14.15 -0.58
N THR A 211 11.37 -15.05 -0.39
CA THR A 211 11.53 -16.24 -1.26
C THR A 211 10.62 -17.34 -0.75
N VAL A 212 9.67 -17.78 -1.54
CA VAL A 212 8.66 -18.76 -1.15
C VAL A 212 9.03 -20.17 -1.66
N SER A 213 9.04 -21.18 -0.79
CA SER A 213 9.38 -22.55 -1.12
C SER A 213 8.50 -23.57 -0.39
N ALA A 214 8.19 -24.68 -1.07
CA ALA A 214 7.46 -25.79 -0.45
C ALA A 214 8.38 -26.60 0.48
N LEU A 215 7.83 -27.09 1.58
CA LEU A 215 8.53 -27.91 2.58
C LEU A 215 7.71 -29.12 2.97
N ASP A 216 8.26 -30.30 2.76
CA ASP A 216 7.68 -31.58 3.17
C ASP A 216 8.33 -32.07 4.47
N LEU A 217 7.69 -31.88 5.60
CA LEU A 217 8.18 -32.26 6.93
C LEU A 217 8.27 -33.78 7.15
N LEU A 218 7.62 -34.59 6.29
CA LEU A 218 7.77 -36.05 6.34
C LEU A 218 9.12 -36.53 5.78
N SER A 219 9.73 -35.72 4.92
CA SER A 219 10.99 -36.07 4.26
C SER A 219 12.14 -35.10 4.53
N GLN A 220 11.85 -33.91 5.04
CA GLN A 220 12.79 -32.81 5.27
C GLN A 220 12.65 -32.27 6.70
N THR A 221 13.67 -31.63 7.19
CA THR A 221 13.60 -30.82 8.42
C THR A 221 13.39 -29.36 8.08
N ILE A 222 12.81 -28.59 9.02
CA ILE A 222 12.71 -27.13 8.85
C ILE A 222 14.12 -26.58 8.68
N PRO A 223 14.40 -25.86 7.54
CA PRO A 223 15.73 -25.30 7.27
C PRO A 223 16.14 -24.22 8.30
N GLU A 224 17.46 -24.08 8.51
CA GLU A 224 17.99 -23.06 9.44
C GLU A 224 17.73 -21.61 8.95
N ASP A 225 17.56 -21.44 7.63
CA ASP A 225 17.23 -20.16 6.99
C ASP A 225 15.73 -19.89 6.89
N CYS A 226 14.90 -20.69 7.58
CA CYS A 226 13.44 -20.47 7.62
C CYS A 226 13.13 -19.25 8.49
N ASP A 227 12.82 -18.14 7.86
CA ASP A 227 12.37 -16.90 8.55
C ASP A 227 10.88 -16.97 8.91
N LEU A 228 10.07 -17.68 8.11
CA LEU A 228 8.65 -17.89 8.34
C LEU A 228 8.20 -19.26 7.83
N LEU A 229 7.47 -19.98 8.65
CA LEU A 229 6.78 -21.21 8.27
C LEU A 229 5.28 -20.91 8.10
N VAL A 230 4.73 -21.20 6.92
CA VAL A 230 3.29 -21.10 6.63
C VAL A 230 2.67 -22.49 6.63
N ILE A 231 1.61 -22.67 7.40
CA ILE A 231 0.82 -23.90 7.42
C ILE A 231 -0.57 -23.53 6.91
N ASN A 232 -0.89 -23.90 5.67
CA ASN A 232 -2.08 -23.42 4.96
C ASN A 232 -3.17 -24.50 4.90
N ASP A 233 -4.03 -24.50 5.88
CA ASP A 233 -5.24 -25.33 5.96
C ASP A 233 -4.97 -26.85 5.80
N PRO A 234 -4.25 -27.45 6.75
CA PRO A 234 -3.94 -28.87 6.71
C PRO A 234 -5.20 -29.71 6.94
N ALA A 235 -5.49 -30.62 6.00
CA ALA A 235 -6.62 -31.58 6.12
C ALA A 235 -6.29 -32.76 7.05
N GLN A 236 -5.00 -32.98 7.35
CA GLN A 236 -4.52 -34.01 8.28
C GLN A 236 -3.62 -33.36 9.32
N ASP A 237 -3.71 -33.85 10.55
CA ASP A 237 -2.93 -33.33 11.67
C ASP A 237 -1.46 -33.77 11.59
N PHE A 238 -0.57 -32.97 12.15
CA PHE A 238 0.86 -33.27 12.22
C PHE A 238 1.12 -34.43 13.18
N SER A 239 2.05 -35.27 12.81
CA SER A 239 2.45 -36.45 13.60
C SER A 239 3.39 -36.03 14.76
N GLY A 240 3.21 -36.67 15.91
CA GLY A 240 4.01 -36.41 17.10
C GLY A 240 4.96 -37.55 17.48
N ALA A 241 5.51 -37.46 18.67
CA ALA A 241 6.44 -38.42 19.23
C ALA A 241 5.90 -39.84 19.19
N GLY A 242 6.70 -40.78 18.64
CA GLY A 242 6.32 -42.18 18.45
C GLY A 242 5.88 -42.53 17.03
N SER A 243 5.68 -41.54 16.16
CA SER A 243 5.51 -41.71 14.72
C SER A 243 6.84 -41.94 14.02
N LEU A 244 6.80 -42.33 12.73
CA LEU A 244 8.02 -42.48 11.91
C LEU A 244 8.81 -41.18 11.78
N VAL A 245 8.10 -40.06 11.69
CA VAL A 245 8.62 -38.68 11.72
C VAL A 245 7.91 -37.96 12.83
N ASP A 246 8.65 -37.24 13.67
CA ASP A 246 8.13 -36.38 14.71
C ASP A 246 8.06 -34.93 14.22
N GLU A 247 7.03 -34.59 13.45
CA GLU A 247 6.83 -33.28 12.85
C GLU A 247 6.55 -32.21 13.89
N LEU A 248 5.75 -32.57 14.94
CA LEU A 248 5.49 -31.67 16.06
C LEU A 248 6.76 -31.38 16.86
N GLY A 249 7.65 -32.35 16.99
CA GLY A 249 8.96 -32.15 17.60
C GLY A 249 9.82 -31.16 16.79
N GLN A 250 9.77 -31.25 15.47
CA GLN A 250 10.45 -30.28 14.59
C GLN A 250 9.83 -28.88 14.74
N LEU A 251 8.50 -28.76 14.71
CA LEU A 251 7.79 -27.48 14.86
C LEU A 251 8.08 -26.84 16.24
N ARG A 252 8.01 -27.61 17.33
CA ARG A 252 8.36 -27.11 18.67
C ARG A 252 9.83 -26.71 18.78
N SER A 253 10.73 -27.45 18.16
CA SER A 253 12.16 -27.09 18.12
C SER A 253 12.36 -25.77 17.36
N TYR A 254 11.71 -25.59 16.23
CA TYR A 254 11.75 -24.36 15.46
C TYR A 254 11.22 -23.19 16.30
N LEU A 255 10.05 -23.31 16.93
CA LEU A 255 9.48 -22.28 17.79
C LEU A 255 10.34 -22.01 19.03
N SER A 256 10.94 -23.03 19.66
CA SER A 256 11.83 -22.81 20.83
C SER A 256 13.11 -22.03 20.48
N ASN A 257 13.48 -21.98 19.20
CA ASN A 257 14.60 -21.19 18.68
C ASN A 257 14.16 -19.83 18.10
N GLY A 258 12.97 -19.35 18.43
CA GLY A 258 12.48 -18.06 17.96
C GLY A 258 11.80 -18.12 16.59
N GLY A 259 11.40 -19.30 16.16
CA GLY A 259 10.71 -19.51 14.89
C GLY A 259 9.37 -18.78 14.80
N ARG A 260 8.90 -18.56 13.59
CA ARG A 260 7.69 -17.78 13.31
C ARG A 260 6.74 -18.57 12.43
N VAL A 261 5.46 -18.58 12.79
CA VAL A 261 4.44 -19.40 12.12
C VAL A 261 3.22 -18.57 11.75
N LEU A 262 2.81 -18.69 10.49
CA LEU A 262 1.48 -18.27 10.03
C LEU A 262 0.64 -19.53 9.82
N LEU A 263 -0.37 -19.73 10.65
CA LEU A 263 -1.25 -20.89 10.62
C LEU A 263 -2.65 -20.47 10.16
N LEU A 264 -3.12 -21.10 9.09
CA LEU A 264 -4.52 -21.06 8.67
C LEU A 264 -5.13 -22.42 8.90
N THR A 265 -6.33 -22.49 9.45
CA THR A 265 -7.01 -23.76 9.74
C THR A 265 -8.49 -23.68 9.44
N ASP A 266 -9.07 -24.73 8.88
CA ASP A 266 -10.50 -24.90 8.75
C ASP A 266 -11.02 -25.77 9.89
N SER A 267 -12.14 -25.38 10.48
CA SER A 267 -12.82 -26.15 11.51
C SER A 267 -13.45 -27.46 10.99
N TYR A 268 -13.49 -27.63 9.66
CA TYR A 268 -13.91 -28.90 9.05
C TYR A 268 -12.92 -30.03 9.33
N TYR A 269 -11.64 -29.69 9.44
CA TYR A 269 -10.57 -30.65 9.73
C TYR A 269 -10.20 -30.63 11.21
N SER A 270 -9.89 -31.83 11.75
CA SER A 270 -9.48 -31.97 13.15
C SER A 270 -7.95 -32.01 13.24
N THR A 271 -7.36 -31.01 13.87
CA THR A 271 -5.90 -30.86 14.03
C THR A 271 -5.50 -30.70 15.51
N PRO A 272 -5.87 -31.66 16.41
CA PRO A 272 -5.66 -31.51 17.84
C PRO A 272 -4.21 -31.33 18.26
N ASN A 273 -3.25 -31.84 17.48
CA ASN A 273 -1.83 -31.69 17.78
C ASN A 273 -1.34 -30.28 17.47
N LEU A 274 -1.76 -29.69 16.33
CA LEU A 274 -1.48 -28.30 16.02
C LEU A 274 -2.19 -27.37 17.01
N ASP A 275 -3.44 -27.68 17.38
CA ASP A 275 -4.18 -26.93 18.38
C ASP A 275 -3.45 -26.93 19.74
N ALA A 276 -2.83 -28.07 20.12
CA ALA A 276 -2.03 -28.16 21.34
C ALA A 276 -0.77 -27.27 21.28
N VAL A 277 -0.16 -27.09 20.11
CA VAL A 277 0.95 -26.14 19.94
C VAL A 277 0.46 -24.71 20.07
N MET A 278 -0.69 -24.35 19.48
CA MET A 278 -1.27 -23.02 19.64
C MET A 278 -1.69 -22.73 21.09
N ALA A 279 -2.16 -23.73 21.83
CA ALA A 279 -2.48 -23.60 23.25
C ALA A 279 -1.25 -23.25 24.11
N GLU A 280 -0.03 -23.62 23.71
CA GLU A 280 1.23 -23.19 24.35
C GLU A 280 1.44 -21.67 24.23
N PHE A 281 0.81 -21.03 23.24
CA PHE A 281 0.75 -19.58 23.02
C PHE A 281 -0.53 -18.94 23.57
N GLY A 282 -1.31 -19.64 24.39
CA GLY A 282 -2.55 -19.13 24.96
C GLY A 282 -3.72 -19.01 23.98
N LEU A 283 -3.60 -19.61 22.79
CA LEU A 283 -4.61 -19.55 21.74
C LEU A 283 -5.36 -20.89 21.66
N THR A 284 -6.68 -20.87 21.81
CA THR A 284 -7.52 -22.08 21.74
C THR A 284 -8.75 -21.84 20.88
N ARG A 285 -9.26 -22.89 20.21
CA ARG A 285 -10.49 -22.79 19.42
C ARG A 285 -11.70 -22.54 20.33
N THR A 286 -12.57 -21.63 19.93
CA THR A 286 -13.93 -21.56 20.47
C THR A 286 -14.79 -22.58 19.73
N GLU A 287 -15.69 -23.23 20.43
CA GLU A 287 -16.57 -24.26 19.86
C GLU A 287 -17.52 -23.67 18.80
N GLY A 288 -17.72 -24.41 17.70
CA GLY A 288 -18.69 -24.12 16.67
C GLY A 288 -18.21 -23.16 15.57
N LEU A 289 -19.15 -22.73 14.72
CA LEU A 289 -18.92 -21.76 13.64
C LEU A 289 -19.55 -20.43 13.98
N VAL A 290 -18.84 -19.36 13.70
CA VAL A 290 -19.31 -18.00 13.96
C VAL A 290 -20.30 -17.57 12.87
N VAL A 291 -21.47 -17.11 13.33
CA VAL A 291 -22.51 -16.50 12.50
C VAL A 291 -22.60 -15.03 12.87
N GLU A 292 -22.61 -14.16 11.87
CA GLU A 292 -22.71 -12.74 12.09
C GLU A 292 -24.18 -12.29 12.28
N GLY A 293 -24.43 -11.48 13.29
CA GLY A 293 -25.75 -10.93 13.57
C GLY A 293 -25.98 -9.52 13.01
N ASP A 294 -24.90 -8.81 12.64
CA ASP A 294 -24.96 -7.48 12.03
C ASP A 294 -24.79 -7.59 10.50
N THR A 295 -25.76 -7.04 9.76
CA THR A 295 -25.77 -7.05 8.29
C THR A 295 -24.63 -6.26 7.64
N ASN A 296 -23.92 -5.41 8.38
CA ASN A 296 -22.75 -4.69 7.89
C ASN A 296 -21.45 -5.50 7.99
N HIS A 297 -21.49 -6.62 8.74
CA HIS A 297 -20.32 -7.44 9.04
C HIS A 297 -20.36 -8.81 8.35
N TYR A 298 -21.20 -8.99 7.34
CA TYR A 298 -21.12 -10.13 6.43
C TYR A 298 -21.43 -9.71 5.00
N LEU A 299 -20.99 -10.52 4.03
CA LEU A 299 -21.10 -10.21 2.60
C LEU A 299 -22.57 -10.18 2.17
N ASN A 300 -23.02 -9.04 1.66
CA ASN A 300 -24.41 -8.85 1.25
C ASN A 300 -24.84 -9.83 0.16
N GLY A 301 -25.99 -10.48 0.37
CA GLY A 301 -26.51 -11.50 -0.55
C GLY A 301 -25.94 -12.91 -0.32
N TYR A 302 -25.06 -13.08 0.66
CA TYR A 302 -24.50 -14.36 1.08
C TYR A 302 -24.99 -14.75 2.49
N PRO A 303 -24.83 -16.02 2.90
CA PRO A 303 -25.10 -16.42 4.27
C PRO A 303 -24.28 -15.64 5.29
N ALA A 304 -24.81 -15.42 6.49
CA ALA A 304 -24.12 -14.73 7.58
C ALA A 304 -22.87 -15.48 8.14
N LEU A 305 -22.40 -16.48 7.43
CA LEU A 305 -21.15 -17.22 7.63
C LEU A 305 -20.01 -16.68 6.74
N TYR A 306 -20.28 -15.69 5.89
CA TYR A 306 -19.32 -14.97 5.06
C TYR A 306 -18.98 -13.66 5.77
N LEU A 307 -18.13 -13.74 6.78
CA LEU A 307 -17.87 -12.68 7.74
C LEU A 307 -16.97 -11.60 7.12
N LEU A 308 -17.28 -10.34 7.44
CA LEU A 308 -16.45 -9.18 7.16
C LEU A 308 -16.00 -8.58 8.51
N PRO A 309 -14.99 -9.15 9.17
CA PRO A 309 -14.57 -8.74 10.49
C PRO A 309 -13.96 -7.35 10.49
N ASP A 310 -13.95 -6.72 11.66
CA ASP A 310 -13.18 -5.52 11.92
C ASP A 310 -11.74 -5.86 12.28
N TYR A 311 -10.82 -4.97 11.95
CA TYR A 311 -9.46 -5.01 12.47
C TYR A 311 -9.47 -4.60 13.94
N ALA A 312 -8.82 -5.40 14.78
CA ALA A 312 -8.67 -5.07 16.19
C ALA A 312 -7.59 -3.99 16.37
N SER A 313 -7.70 -3.22 17.44
CA SER A 313 -6.63 -2.35 17.89
C SER A 313 -5.58 -3.20 18.61
N THR A 314 -4.38 -3.28 18.05
CA THR A 314 -3.26 -4.01 18.67
C THR A 314 -2.50 -3.08 19.61
N GLU A 315 -2.22 -3.53 20.84
CA GLU A 315 -1.49 -2.76 21.85
C GLU A 315 -0.07 -3.29 22.04
N GLU A 316 0.15 -4.59 21.84
CA GLU A 316 1.37 -5.29 22.18
C GLU A 316 2.14 -5.84 20.96
N SER A 317 1.52 -5.80 19.77
CA SER A 317 2.11 -6.32 18.55
C SER A 317 2.15 -5.31 17.41
N THR A 318 3.12 -5.52 16.52
CA THR A 318 3.25 -4.82 15.24
C THR A 318 2.67 -5.65 14.08
N ALA A 319 1.90 -6.69 14.38
CA ALA A 319 1.42 -7.64 13.38
C ALA A 319 0.51 -7.01 12.31
N LEU A 320 -0.14 -5.88 12.63
CA LEU A 320 -0.96 -5.11 11.69
C LEU A 320 -0.27 -3.87 11.12
N ASP A 321 0.95 -3.53 11.55
CA ASP A 321 1.65 -2.31 11.09
C ASP A 321 1.85 -2.29 9.58
N GLY A 322 1.91 -3.46 8.96
CA GLY A 322 2.06 -3.62 7.54
C GLY A 322 0.80 -4.00 6.79
N VAL A 323 -0.33 -4.02 7.46
CA VAL A 323 -1.61 -4.39 6.86
C VAL A 323 -2.42 -3.15 6.51
N ASN A 324 -2.91 -3.07 5.27
CA ASN A 324 -3.86 -2.02 4.92
C ASN A 324 -5.23 -2.30 5.56
N THR A 325 -5.42 -1.77 6.76
CA THR A 325 -6.65 -1.96 7.55
C THR A 325 -7.88 -1.25 6.99
N SER A 326 -7.74 -0.44 5.95
CA SER A 326 -8.88 0.15 5.24
C SER A 326 -9.58 -0.85 4.31
N ARG A 327 -8.92 -1.98 3.97
CA ARG A 327 -9.46 -3.02 3.13
C ARG A 327 -10.18 -4.08 3.95
N ARG A 328 -11.38 -4.42 3.52
CA ARG A 328 -12.16 -5.49 4.17
C ARG A 328 -11.54 -6.86 3.90
N VAL A 329 -11.59 -7.70 4.91
CA VAL A 329 -11.22 -9.13 4.83
C VAL A 329 -12.49 -9.96 4.82
N LEU A 330 -12.52 -11.04 4.06
CA LEU A 330 -13.62 -12.00 4.05
C LEU A 330 -13.18 -13.33 4.66
N LEU A 331 -13.83 -13.74 5.71
CA LEU A 331 -13.66 -15.06 6.35
C LEU A 331 -14.91 -15.90 6.14
N GLN A 332 -14.74 -17.05 5.46
CA GLN A 332 -15.84 -17.99 5.22
C GLN A 332 -15.79 -19.11 6.27
N MET A 333 -16.92 -19.40 6.90
CA MET A 333 -17.06 -20.51 7.84
C MET A 333 -16.01 -20.46 8.96
N ALA A 334 -15.72 -19.26 9.47
CA ALA A 334 -14.69 -19.07 10.48
C ALA A 334 -15.12 -19.56 11.86
N GLN A 335 -14.14 -19.96 12.63
CA GLN A 335 -14.29 -20.35 14.04
C GLN A 335 -13.61 -19.33 14.94
N GLY A 336 -14.13 -19.10 16.13
CA GLY A 336 -13.54 -18.21 17.10
C GLY A 336 -12.23 -18.74 17.69
N ILE A 337 -11.39 -17.83 18.15
CA ILE A 337 -10.17 -18.09 18.93
C ILE A 337 -10.34 -17.43 20.30
N THR A 338 -10.10 -18.20 21.36
CA THR A 338 -10.07 -17.69 22.73
C THR A 338 -8.63 -17.41 23.12
N LEU A 339 -8.34 -16.17 23.53
CA LEU A 339 -7.07 -15.76 24.07
C LEU A 339 -7.07 -15.97 25.59
N THR A 340 -6.06 -16.67 26.09
CA THR A 340 -5.90 -16.97 27.52
C THR A 340 -4.54 -16.44 27.97
N GLU A 341 -4.53 -15.66 29.07
CA GLU A 341 -3.28 -15.21 29.68
C GLU A 341 -2.36 -16.40 29.97
N THR A 342 -1.17 -16.36 29.40
CA THR A 342 -0.15 -17.42 29.55
C THR A 342 1.15 -16.75 29.97
N GLU A 343 1.87 -17.37 30.90
CA GLU A 343 3.12 -16.82 31.42
C GLU A 343 4.15 -16.64 30.29
N HIS A 344 4.76 -15.48 30.23
CA HIS A 344 5.75 -15.08 29.19
C HIS A 344 5.20 -15.08 27.74
N VAL A 345 3.89 -15.00 27.56
CA VAL A 345 3.25 -14.86 26.24
C VAL A 345 2.40 -13.61 26.19
N VAL A 346 2.64 -12.81 25.17
CA VAL A 346 1.82 -11.66 24.82
C VAL A 346 0.96 -12.04 23.62
N SER A 347 -0.34 -11.72 23.65
CA SER A 347 -1.25 -12.04 22.55
C SER A 347 -2.23 -10.91 22.27
N ASP A 348 -2.49 -10.66 20.97
CA ASP A 348 -3.45 -9.67 20.47
C ASP A 348 -4.47 -10.33 19.53
N ALA A 349 -5.71 -9.84 19.59
CA ALA A 349 -6.66 -10.09 18.50
C ALA A 349 -6.27 -9.26 17.28
N LEU A 350 -6.37 -9.83 16.08
CA LEU A 350 -6.11 -9.13 14.82
C LEU A 350 -7.39 -8.84 14.05
N LEU A 351 -8.30 -9.82 13.97
CA LEU A 351 -9.62 -9.71 13.35
C LEU A 351 -10.69 -10.13 14.36
N VAL A 352 -11.73 -9.32 14.45
CA VAL A 352 -12.83 -9.55 15.41
C VAL A 352 -14.19 -9.44 14.74
N SER A 353 -15.14 -10.27 15.20
CA SER A 353 -16.54 -10.16 14.78
C SER A 353 -17.24 -8.99 15.48
N SER A 354 -18.47 -8.65 15.05
CA SER A 354 -19.29 -7.70 15.76
C SER A 354 -19.77 -8.25 17.12
N ASP A 355 -20.25 -7.36 18.00
CA ASP A 355 -20.89 -7.72 19.27
C ASP A 355 -22.18 -8.55 19.07
N SER A 356 -22.78 -8.49 17.87
CA SER A 356 -24.00 -9.22 17.54
C SER A 356 -23.75 -10.65 17.08
N ALA A 357 -22.49 -11.03 16.84
CA ALA A 357 -22.13 -12.37 16.40
C ALA A 357 -22.41 -13.43 17.48
N TYR A 358 -22.58 -14.64 17.04
CA TYR A 358 -22.74 -15.82 17.90
C TYR A 358 -22.12 -17.04 17.24
N SER A 359 -21.61 -17.97 18.03
CA SER A 359 -21.09 -19.24 17.52
C SER A 359 -22.12 -20.34 17.71
N LYS A 360 -22.29 -21.15 16.67
CA LYS A 360 -23.15 -22.34 16.70
C LYS A 360 -22.31 -23.60 16.96
N PRO A 361 -22.45 -24.21 18.16
CA PRO A 361 -21.65 -25.37 18.54
C PRO A 361 -21.78 -26.56 17.58
N GLU A 362 -22.91 -26.66 16.85
CA GLU A 362 -23.12 -27.72 15.87
C GLU A 362 -22.13 -27.64 14.69
N GLY A 363 -21.47 -26.50 14.52
CA GLY A 363 -20.48 -26.33 13.45
C GLY A 363 -21.06 -26.59 12.06
N TYR A 364 -20.41 -27.43 11.27
CA TYR A 364 -20.87 -27.81 9.93
C TYR A 364 -22.18 -28.64 9.92
N GLU A 365 -22.61 -29.19 11.05
CA GLU A 365 -23.86 -29.91 11.17
C GLU A 365 -25.08 -29.01 11.46
N MET A 366 -24.86 -27.69 11.57
CA MET A 366 -25.95 -26.74 11.80
C MET A 366 -26.98 -26.79 10.66
N THR A 367 -28.26 -26.72 11.03
CA THR A 367 -29.39 -26.77 10.09
C THR A 367 -29.97 -25.37 9.82
N THR A 368 -29.62 -24.39 10.62
CA THR A 368 -30.06 -22.99 10.50
C THR A 368 -29.01 -22.05 11.04
N THR A 369 -28.91 -20.86 10.45
CA THR A 369 -28.09 -19.76 10.96
C THR A 369 -28.86 -18.84 11.90
N GLU A 370 -30.13 -19.09 12.20
CA GLU A 370 -30.87 -18.30 13.18
C GLU A 370 -30.33 -18.53 14.59
N LYS A 371 -30.21 -17.45 15.38
CA LYS A 371 -29.77 -17.52 16.79
C LYS A 371 -30.74 -18.32 17.63
N ALA A 372 -30.22 -19.24 18.39
CA ALA A 372 -30.99 -20.14 19.24
C ALA A 372 -30.45 -20.20 20.68
N ASP A 373 -31.23 -20.82 21.58
CA ASP A 373 -30.76 -21.11 22.95
C ASP A 373 -29.61 -22.12 22.85
N GLY A 374 -28.50 -21.82 23.50
CA GLY A 374 -27.27 -22.65 23.47
C GLY A 374 -26.16 -22.12 22.58
N ASP A 375 -26.46 -21.16 21.69
CA ASP A 375 -25.42 -20.46 20.92
C ASP A 375 -24.53 -19.64 21.85
N ILE A 376 -23.24 -19.62 21.57
CA ILE A 376 -22.23 -18.86 22.32
C ILE A 376 -22.26 -17.41 21.83
N ALA A 377 -22.42 -16.46 22.76
CA ALA A 377 -22.43 -15.04 22.40
C ALA A 377 -21.01 -14.50 22.07
N GLY A 378 -20.92 -13.64 21.05
CA GLY A 378 -19.71 -12.91 20.71
C GLY A 378 -19.47 -11.66 21.57
N PRO A 379 -18.51 -10.81 21.21
CA PRO A 379 -17.68 -10.89 19.99
C PRO A 379 -16.64 -12.02 20.04
N PHE A 380 -16.11 -12.39 18.84
CA PHE A 380 -15.09 -13.44 18.70
C PHE A 380 -13.84 -12.88 18.06
N THR A 381 -12.68 -13.28 18.54
CA THR A 381 -11.42 -13.18 17.78
C THR A 381 -11.43 -14.25 16.71
N LEU A 382 -11.13 -13.86 15.45
CA LEU A 382 -11.13 -14.74 14.28
C LEU A 382 -9.72 -14.94 13.71
N ALA A 383 -8.83 -13.99 14.00
CA ALA A 383 -7.40 -14.09 13.80
C ALA A 383 -6.69 -13.52 15.02
N ALA A 384 -5.63 -14.16 15.48
CA ALA A 384 -4.86 -13.78 16.66
C ALA A 384 -3.36 -13.85 16.41
N TYR A 385 -2.62 -12.96 17.03
CA TYR A 385 -1.18 -12.98 17.16
C TYR A 385 -0.79 -13.41 18.56
N ALA A 386 0.30 -14.15 18.70
CA ALA A 386 0.94 -14.36 19.99
C ALA A 386 2.47 -14.44 19.86
N ARG A 387 3.18 -13.95 20.87
CA ARG A 387 4.64 -13.98 20.97
C ARG A 387 5.08 -14.51 22.33
N ASN A 388 5.98 -15.47 22.31
CA ASN A 388 6.66 -15.93 23.50
C ASN A 388 7.87 -15.02 23.78
N GLU A 389 7.92 -14.36 24.92
CA GLU A 389 8.94 -13.39 25.28
C GLU A 389 10.31 -14.02 25.59
N ASP A 390 10.33 -15.28 26.08
CA ASP A 390 11.56 -15.97 26.41
C ASP A 390 12.31 -16.46 25.17
N THR A 391 11.57 -16.97 24.18
CA THR A 391 12.15 -17.55 22.95
C THR A 391 12.18 -16.57 21.79
N GLY A 392 11.31 -15.56 21.80
CA GLY A 392 11.06 -14.67 20.68
C GLY A 392 10.18 -15.31 19.59
N ALA A 393 9.68 -16.52 19.79
CA ALA A 393 8.77 -17.18 18.85
C ALA A 393 7.49 -16.38 18.66
N GLN A 394 7.00 -16.33 17.42
CA GLN A 394 5.79 -15.60 17.06
C GLN A 394 4.85 -16.48 16.25
N VAL A 395 3.57 -16.39 16.52
CA VAL A 395 2.56 -17.09 15.75
C VAL A 395 1.41 -16.14 15.39
N ILE A 396 0.91 -16.27 14.16
CA ILE A 396 -0.38 -15.74 13.76
C ILE A 396 -1.27 -16.93 13.40
N TRP A 397 -2.42 -16.99 14.01
CA TRP A 397 -3.43 -18.01 13.72
C TRP A 397 -4.69 -17.36 13.16
N VAL A 398 -5.06 -17.75 11.93
CA VAL A 398 -6.33 -17.40 11.32
C VAL A 398 -7.18 -18.65 11.27
N ASN A 399 -8.29 -18.64 11.98
CA ASN A 399 -9.15 -19.83 12.06
C ASN A 399 -10.23 -19.80 10.97
N CYS A 400 -9.74 -19.81 9.73
CA CYS A 400 -10.49 -19.86 8.48
C CYS A 400 -9.58 -20.43 7.40
N GLY A 401 -9.86 -21.62 6.90
CA GLY A 401 -9.00 -22.30 5.92
C GLY A 401 -9.09 -21.75 4.51
N ASN A 402 -10.24 -21.22 4.10
CA ASN A 402 -10.44 -20.74 2.74
C ASN A 402 -10.03 -19.27 2.53
N MET A 403 -9.10 -18.76 3.33
CA MET A 403 -8.66 -17.38 3.25
C MET A 403 -7.73 -17.13 2.06
N ASP A 404 -6.85 -18.10 1.74
CA ASP A 404 -6.01 -18.08 0.54
C ASP A 404 -6.75 -18.70 -0.65
N ASN A 405 -7.52 -17.90 -1.38
CA ASN A 405 -8.37 -18.34 -2.48
C ASN A 405 -8.45 -17.31 -3.61
N GLU A 406 -8.04 -17.70 -4.82
CA GLU A 406 -8.04 -16.83 -6.01
C GLU A 406 -9.41 -16.22 -6.31
N GLY A 407 -10.50 -16.98 -6.13
CA GLY A 407 -11.86 -16.49 -6.36
C GLY A 407 -12.29 -15.42 -5.35
N ILE A 408 -11.79 -15.51 -4.11
CA ILE A 408 -12.01 -14.50 -3.08
C ILE A 408 -11.19 -13.25 -3.39
N TYR A 409 -9.93 -13.39 -3.78
CA TYR A 409 -9.05 -12.27 -4.07
C TYR A 409 -9.56 -11.37 -5.20
N GLN A 410 -10.28 -11.95 -6.18
CA GLN A 410 -10.91 -11.18 -7.25
C GLN A 410 -12.07 -10.29 -6.77
N VAL A 411 -12.68 -10.61 -5.63
CA VAL A 411 -13.84 -9.88 -5.08
C VAL A 411 -13.45 -9.05 -3.86
N ILE A 412 -12.63 -9.62 -2.99
CA ILE A 412 -12.15 -9.03 -1.73
C ILE A 412 -10.61 -9.12 -1.69
N PRO A 413 -9.89 -8.21 -2.35
CA PRO A 413 -8.42 -8.24 -2.38
C PRO A 413 -7.77 -7.99 -1.01
N GLY A 414 -8.55 -7.55 -0.02
CA GLY A 414 -8.08 -7.39 1.36
C GLY A 414 -7.55 -8.67 1.99
N ASN A 415 -8.00 -9.85 1.55
CA ASN A 415 -7.49 -11.13 2.06
C ASN A 415 -6.00 -11.32 1.72
N VAL A 416 -5.62 -11.10 0.46
CA VAL A 416 -4.19 -11.23 0.08
C VAL A 416 -3.35 -10.15 0.76
N THR A 417 -3.86 -8.92 0.88
CA THR A 417 -3.14 -7.83 1.55
C THR A 417 -2.93 -8.12 3.04
N PHE A 418 -3.93 -8.71 3.71
CA PHE A 418 -3.82 -9.11 5.10
C PHE A 418 -2.78 -10.22 5.29
N LEU A 419 -2.85 -11.30 4.49
CA LEU A 419 -1.88 -12.41 4.58
C LEU A 419 -0.46 -11.95 4.25
N GLN A 420 -0.29 -11.13 3.21
CA GLN A 420 0.98 -10.51 2.84
C GLN A 420 1.57 -9.68 3.99
N GLY A 421 0.76 -8.80 4.60
CA GLY A 421 1.20 -7.95 5.70
C GLY A 421 1.58 -8.75 6.94
N CYS A 422 0.77 -9.75 7.32
CA CYS A 422 1.07 -10.65 8.41
C CYS A 422 2.36 -11.46 8.17
N ALA A 423 2.54 -11.98 6.97
CA ALA A 423 3.74 -12.74 6.61
C ALA A 423 5.00 -11.86 6.62
N ALA A 424 4.92 -10.65 6.08
CA ALA A 424 6.03 -9.68 6.09
C ALA A 424 6.42 -9.28 7.53
N SER A 425 5.44 -8.99 8.38
CA SER A 425 5.66 -8.67 9.80
C SER A 425 6.31 -9.84 10.53
N LEU A 426 5.78 -11.07 10.37
CA LEU A 426 6.38 -12.25 10.96
C LEU A 426 7.79 -12.53 10.43
N ALA A 427 8.05 -12.40 9.14
CA ALA A 427 9.37 -12.60 8.56
C ALA A 427 10.41 -11.56 9.06
N GLY A 428 9.98 -10.57 9.83
CA GLY A 428 10.85 -9.51 10.36
C GLY A 428 11.32 -8.57 9.27
N GLN A 429 10.53 -8.45 8.21
CA GLN A 429 10.75 -7.42 7.21
C GLN A 429 10.41 -6.08 7.84
N GLU A 430 11.37 -5.16 7.86
CA GLU A 430 11.11 -3.83 8.39
C GLU A 430 9.94 -3.17 7.66
N SER A 431 9.10 -2.44 8.37
CA SER A 431 7.89 -1.75 7.88
C SER A 431 8.17 -0.74 6.75
N ALA A 432 9.45 -0.59 6.36
CA ALA A 432 9.90 0.35 5.34
C ALA A 432 9.24 0.16 3.96
N VAL A 433 8.68 -1.02 3.69
CA VAL A 433 8.16 -1.36 2.35
C VAL A 433 6.65 -1.49 2.32
N LEU A 434 5.98 -1.44 3.48
CA LEU A 434 4.53 -1.52 3.55
C LEU A 434 3.93 -0.12 3.37
N ILE A 435 3.45 0.14 2.17
CA ILE A 435 2.91 1.44 1.75
C ILE A 435 1.48 1.22 1.30
N ASP A 436 0.57 1.97 1.88
CA ASP A 436 -0.84 1.92 1.51
C ASP A 436 -1.08 2.34 0.06
N SER A 437 -1.93 1.61 -0.64
CA SER A 437 -2.40 2.02 -1.95
C SER A 437 -3.24 3.30 -1.86
N LYS A 438 -3.11 4.16 -2.86
CA LYS A 438 -3.72 5.50 -2.86
C LYS A 438 -5.00 5.52 -3.67
N ALA A 439 -6.09 6.06 -3.09
CA ALA A 439 -7.36 6.20 -3.79
C ALA A 439 -7.22 7.13 -4.99
N LEU A 440 -7.77 6.70 -6.15
CA LEU A 440 -7.78 7.50 -7.38
C LEU A 440 -8.99 8.42 -7.48
N GLU A 441 -10.04 8.17 -6.71
CA GLU A 441 -11.20 9.04 -6.69
C GLU A 441 -10.84 10.38 -6.04
N ALA A 442 -11.00 11.46 -6.81
CA ALA A 442 -10.95 12.78 -6.26
C ALA A 442 -12.20 12.97 -5.41
N ALA A 443 -12.04 12.99 -4.09
CA ALA A 443 -13.10 13.51 -3.24
C ALA A 443 -13.50 14.90 -3.75
N PRO A 444 -14.81 15.23 -3.83
CA PRO A 444 -15.23 16.54 -4.26
C PRO A 444 -14.58 17.57 -3.35
N LEU A 445 -13.88 18.55 -3.94
CA LEU A 445 -13.18 19.60 -3.20
C LEU A 445 -14.20 20.36 -2.33
N GLU A 446 -14.36 19.97 -1.10
CA GLU A 446 -15.19 20.68 -0.11
C GLU A 446 -14.44 21.93 0.35
N VAL A 447 -14.62 23.01 -0.39
CA VAL A 447 -14.14 24.32 0.05
C VAL A 447 -15.07 24.85 1.14
N PRO A 448 -14.62 24.98 2.40
CA PRO A 448 -15.44 25.55 3.45
C PRO A 448 -16.04 26.89 2.99
N SER A 449 -17.31 27.10 3.18
CA SER A 449 -18.04 28.28 2.69
C SER A 449 -17.40 29.61 3.16
N ILE A 450 -16.75 29.59 4.33
CA ILE A 450 -15.98 30.72 4.88
C ILE A 450 -14.72 30.98 4.05
N ALA A 451 -13.99 29.93 3.64
CA ALA A 451 -12.79 30.06 2.79
C ALA A 451 -13.18 30.53 1.39
N ALA A 452 -14.24 29.97 0.80
CA ALA A 452 -14.76 30.39 -0.50
C ALA A 452 -15.18 31.84 -0.52
N SER A 453 -15.90 32.30 0.50
CA SER A 453 -16.35 33.72 0.62
C SER A 453 -15.16 34.67 0.87
N THR A 454 -14.16 34.25 1.66
CA THR A 454 -12.96 35.05 1.95
C THR A 454 -12.10 35.21 0.69
N LEU A 455 -11.87 34.14 -0.04
CA LEU A 455 -11.14 34.17 -1.32
C LEU A 455 -11.90 34.96 -2.37
N GLY A 456 -13.22 34.79 -2.44
CA GLY A 456 -14.10 35.62 -3.31
C GLY A 456 -13.98 37.11 -3.00
N LEU A 457 -14.04 37.48 -1.73
CA LEU A 457 -13.87 38.89 -1.30
C LEU A 457 -12.47 39.41 -1.71
N LEU A 458 -11.43 38.64 -1.47
CA LEU A 458 -10.05 39.01 -1.76
C LEU A 458 -9.83 39.26 -3.26
N PHE A 459 -10.21 38.27 -4.09
CA PHE A 459 -9.91 38.31 -5.53
C PHE A 459 -10.91 39.15 -6.34
N VAL A 460 -12.18 39.20 -5.93
CA VAL A 460 -13.21 39.91 -6.71
C VAL A 460 -13.35 41.36 -6.28
N ILE A 461 -13.07 41.71 -5.02
CA ILE A 461 -13.27 43.06 -4.50
C ILE A 461 -11.95 43.73 -4.12
N VAL A 462 -11.16 43.14 -3.21
CA VAL A 462 -9.98 43.79 -2.62
C VAL A 462 -8.88 44.02 -3.66
N LEU A 463 -8.53 42.98 -4.44
CA LEU A 463 -7.47 43.05 -5.44
C LEU A 463 -7.80 44.04 -6.57
N PRO A 464 -9.00 44.05 -7.20
CA PRO A 464 -9.37 45.04 -8.20
C PRO A 464 -9.44 46.46 -7.64
N ALA A 465 -9.98 46.65 -6.42
CA ALA A 465 -10.03 47.95 -5.78
C ALA A 465 -8.63 48.51 -5.48
N ALA A 466 -7.70 47.67 -5.02
CA ALA A 466 -6.31 48.06 -4.82
C ALA A 466 -5.63 48.47 -6.14
N LEU A 467 -5.85 47.72 -7.22
CA LEU A 467 -5.33 48.07 -8.55
C LEU A 467 -5.89 49.39 -9.09
N LEU A 468 -7.21 49.62 -8.89
CA LEU A 468 -7.83 50.88 -9.26
C LEU A 468 -7.30 52.06 -8.43
N ALA A 469 -7.08 51.86 -7.13
CA ALA A 469 -6.52 52.88 -6.24
C ALA A 469 -5.07 53.25 -6.68
N VAL A 470 -4.24 52.28 -6.95
CA VAL A 470 -2.87 52.48 -7.48
C VAL A 470 -2.93 53.23 -8.82
N GLY A 471 -3.81 52.79 -9.72
CA GLY A 471 -4.02 53.46 -11.01
C GLY A 471 -4.42 54.92 -10.87
N ALA A 472 -5.37 55.21 -9.95
CA ALA A 472 -5.82 56.58 -9.65
C ALA A 472 -4.66 57.46 -9.10
N VAL A 473 -3.88 56.93 -8.17
CA VAL A 473 -2.71 57.62 -7.60
C VAL A 473 -1.70 57.93 -8.69
N VAL A 474 -1.38 56.98 -9.58
CA VAL A 474 -0.46 57.23 -10.70
C VAL A 474 -0.97 58.31 -11.64
N VAL A 475 -2.28 58.30 -11.96
CA VAL A 475 -2.90 59.33 -12.81
C VAL A 475 -2.83 60.73 -12.16
N VAL A 476 -3.14 60.83 -10.86
CA VAL A 476 -3.09 62.10 -10.10
C VAL A 476 -1.65 62.62 -10.04
N LEU A 477 -0.69 61.75 -9.72
CA LEU A 477 0.75 62.14 -9.71
C LEU A 477 1.26 62.59 -11.10
N ARG A 478 0.77 61.96 -12.17
CA ARG A 478 1.13 62.33 -13.54
C ARG A 478 0.47 63.63 -13.99
N ARG A 479 -0.70 64.00 -13.48
CA ARG A 479 -1.36 65.26 -13.78
C ARG A 479 -0.80 66.46 -12.97
N ARG A 480 -0.09 66.19 -11.86
CA ARG A 480 0.54 67.22 -11.03
C ARG A 480 1.98 67.56 -11.47
N LYS A 481 2.54 66.83 -12.43
CA LYS A 481 3.77 67.13 -13.16
C LYS A 481 3.45 67.78 -14.51
#